data_e68ea428922ee0e00b2fcfb7bd3d41c2
#
_entry.id   e68ea428922ee0e00b2fcfb7bd3d41c2
#
_cell.length_a   1.000
_cell.length_b   1.000
_cell.length_c   1.000
_cell.angle_alpha   90.00
_cell.angle_beta   90.00
_cell.angle_gamma   90.00
#
_symmetry.space_group_name_H-M   'P 1'
#
loop_
_entity.id
_entity.type
_entity.pdbx_description
1 polymer ?
#
loop_
_entity_poly.entity_id
_entity_poly.type
_entity_poly.pdbx_seq_one_letter_code
_entity_poly.pdbx_strand_id
1 'polypeptide(L)'
;QTQIQIFINSIIGKPTQEQLNKAVAIILAVLAILLKIFIINPLNISIARMYLESKSYKVKFGRLKYAFNKEYYLNIVKSVIVLDVYKFLWSLTLIGGIVKSYSYRMVNFIIAEDPKIKPLNALTLSRKMMNHYKMNAFLIDLSFLGWNILRILTIGIAGILVDPYYNFTYVEFYYLLRKDYIKIGLKYSEKFNDHVLFDNVNREIYYPVPEYLEKIKRDYENTYPDFEFSKIVLFFFFFSIIGWLWEVFYFIVIKGQFVNRGFLRGPWLPIYGFACALLILFTKSKKLRKLLNSPMLTFIFITIFCTILEYITSYVIEKYTGIRYWDYSKLFMNINGRVCLRNSVFFGVGGSLCIYIIGPSFARNVEKIPKKIRYFLICMLITIMSLDFGYSIINLHTGEGITEVKQAYKSYLKYFGSKIDKLIL
;
A
#
# COMPACT_ATOMS: atom_id res chain seq x y z
N GLN A 1 16.71 -43.97 27.53
CA GLN A 1 15.62 -43.33 26.73
C GLN A 1 14.35 -43.45 27.55
N THR A 2 13.71 -42.35 27.90
CA THR A 2 12.45 -42.29 28.64
C THR A 2 11.33 -42.97 27.86
N GLN A 3 10.40 -43.67 28.53
CA GLN A 3 9.23 -44.33 27.89
C GLN A 3 8.44 -43.38 27.00
N ILE A 4 8.42 -42.09 27.36
CA ILE A 4 7.82 -41.01 26.53
C ILE A 4 8.53 -40.89 25.19
N GLN A 5 9.85 -40.99 25.14
CA GLN A 5 10.63 -40.88 23.89
C GLN A 5 10.41 -42.10 22.98
N ILE A 6 10.22 -43.28 23.54
CA ILE A 6 9.88 -44.52 22.80
C ILE A 6 8.47 -44.39 22.24
N PHE A 7 7.51 -43.88 23.00
CA PHE A 7 6.13 -43.64 22.55
C PHE A 7 6.04 -42.59 21.45
N ILE A 8 6.76 -41.47 21.57
CA ILE A 8 6.81 -40.43 20.52
C ILE A 8 7.45 -40.98 19.24
N ASN A 9 8.53 -41.74 19.35
CA ASN A 9 9.21 -42.33 18.18
C ASN A 9 8.36 -43.42 17.50
N SER A 10 7.44 -44.07 18.22
CA SER A 10 6.51 -45.07 17.64
C SER A 10 5.37 -44.44 16.86
N ILE A 11 4.98 -43.20 17.21
CA ILE A 11 3.89 -42.48 16.53
C ILE A 11 4.40 -41.61 15.36
N ILE A 12 5.57 -40.94 15.52
CA ILE A 12 6.05 -39.93 14.57
C ILE A 12 7.21 -40.47 13.69
N GLY A 13 7.79 -41.63 14.04
CA GLY A 13 9.03 -42.13 13.45
C GLY A 13 10.26 -41.35 13.98
N LYS A 14 11.47 -41.86 13.74
CA LYS A 14 12.70 -41.07 14.05
C LYS A 14 12.79 -39.91 13.04
N PRO A 15 12.81 -38.66 13.52
CA PRO A 15 12.94 -37.53 12.60
C PRO A 15 14.26 -37.61 11.84
N THR A 16 14.23 -37.35 10.55
CA THR A 16 15.48 -37.25 9.78
C THR A 16 16.27 -36.03 10.24
N GLN A 17 17.58 -36.01 9.99
CA GLN A 17 18.43 -34.87 10.34
C GLN A 17 17.92 -33.57 9.69
N GLU A 18 17.37 -33.66 8.48
CA GLU A 18 16.76 -32.54 7.78
C GLU A 18 15.51 -32.00 8.51
N GLN A 19 14.64 -32.89 8.98
CA GLN A 19 13.46 -32.50 9.77
C GLN A 19 13.85 -31.85 11.09
N LEU A 20 14.90 -32.36 11.76
CA LEU A 20 15.42 -31.76 12.97
C LEU A 20 15.99 -30.36 12.71
N ASN A 21 16.78 -30.19 11.67
CA ASN A 21 17.33 -28.87 11.28
C ASN A 21 16.22 -27.88 10.95
N LYS A 22 15.16 -28.30 10.25
CA LYS A 22 13.97 -27.44 9.98
C LYS A 22 13.24 -27.05 11.26
N ALA A 23 13.05 -27.99 12.20
CA ALA A 23 12.41 -27.71 13.49
C ALA A 23 13.22 -26.71 14.31
N VAL A 24 14.54 -26.88 14.40
CA VAL A 24 15.44 -25.94 15.08
C VAL A 24 15.37 -24.55 14.44
N ALA A 25 15.41 -24.46 13.11
CA ALA A 25 15.30 -23.19 12.41
C ALA A 25 13.96 -22.47 12.70
N ILE A 26 12.85 -23.22 12.75
CA ILE A 26 11.52 -22.67 13.09
C ILE A 26 11.52 -22.17 14.54
N ILE A 27 12.04 -22.93 15.49
CA ILE A 27 12.12 -22.54 16.91
C ILE A 27 12.93 -21.26 17.06
N LEU A 28 14.10 -21.18 16.42
CA LEU A 28 14.94 -19.98 16.45
C LEU A 28 14.25 -18.78 15.82
N ALA A 29 13.53 -18.96 14.72
CA ALA A 29 12.75 -17.90 14.09
C ALA A 29 11.61 -17.38 14.99
N VAL A 30 10.87 -18.28 15.64
CA VAL A 30 9.83 -17.92 16.61
C VAL A 30 10.43 -17.16 17.79
N LEU A 31 11.54 -17.65 18.36
CA LEU A 31 12.23 -16.98 19.46
C LEU A 31 12.70 -15.58 19.06
N ALA A 32 13.27 -15.42 17.87
CA ALA A 32 13.70 -14.12 17.36
C ALA A 32 12.51 -13.14 17.20
N ILE A 33 11.36 -13.62 16.74
CA ILE A 33 10.12 -12.82 16.63
C ILE A 33 9.65 -12.40 18.03
N LEU A 34 9.64 -13.31 19.00
CA LEU A 34 9.25 -13.00 20.39
C LEU A 34 10.19 -11.98 21.02
N LEU A 35 11.50 -12.16 20.86
CA LEU A 35 12.51 -11.19 21.34
C LEU A 35 12.30 -9.82 20.69
N LYS A 36 12.05 -9.78 19.39
CA LYS A 36 11.75 -8.52 18.68
C LYS A 36 10.53 -7.83 19.26
N ILE A 37 9.43 -8.55 19.45
CA ILE A 37 8.14 -7.99 19.89
C ILE A 37 8.23 -7.49 21.34
N PHE A 38 8.76 -8.33 22.26
CA PHE A 38 8.67 -8.07 23.68
C PHE A 38 9.88 -7.32 24.25
N ILE A 39 11.03 -7.31 23.56
CA ILE A 39 12.25 -6.67 24.07
C ILE A 39 12.72 -5.57 23.14
N ILE A 40 13.03 -5.89 21.86
CA ILE A 40 13.69 -4.93 20.96
C ILE A 40 12.77 -3.75 20.63
N ASN A 41 11.51 -4.02 20.32
CA ASN A 41 10.57 -2.98 19.97
C ASN A 41 10.28 -2.00 21.13
N PRO A 42 9.96 -2.45 22.38
CA PRO A 42 9.87 -1.58 23.54
C PRO A 42 11.17 -0.82 23.82
N LEU A 43 12.32 -1.45 23.65
CA LEU A 43 13.62 -0.80 23.81
C LEU A 43 13.79 0.37 22.81
N ASN A 44 13.37 0.20 21.55
CA ASN A 44 13.38 1.27 20.56
C ASN A 44 12.49 2.46 20.97
N ILE A 45 11.36 2.22 21.63
CA ILE A 45 10.54 3.30 22.20
C ILE A 45 11.27 4.01 23.35
N SER A 46 11.96 3.26 24.22
CA SER A 46 12.80 3.85 25.26
C SER A 46 13.93 4.70 24.69
N ILE A 47 14.57 4.23 23.63
CA ILE A 47 15.61 4.97 22.91
C ILE A 47 15.04 6.24 22.27
N ALA A 48 13.87 6.15 21.63
CA ALA A 48 13.20 7.33 21.09
C ALA A 48 12.89 8.35 22.19
N ARG A 49 12.43 7.89 23.39
CA ARG A 49 12.23 8.74 24.54
C ARG A 49 13.52 9.42 25.02
N MET A 50 14.61 8.66 25.10
CA MET A 50 15.92 9.22 25.47
C MET A 50 16.37 10.33 24.52
N TYR A 51 16.21 10.13 23.21
CA TYR A 51 16.55 11.15 22.22
C TYR A 51 15.65 12.39 22.33
N LEU A 52 14.34 12.21 22.60
CA LEU A 52 13.44 13.34 22.82
C LEU A 52 13.86 14.15 24.05
N GLU A 53 14.12 13.50 25.20
CA GLU A 53 14.53 14.16 26.44
C GLU A 53 15.94 14.81 26.32
N SER A 54 16.85 14.20 25.57
CA SER A 54 18.25 14.66 25.46
C SER A 54 18.39 16.03 24.77
N LYS A 55 17.34 16.51 24.11
CA LYS A 55 17.29 17.87 23.57
C LYS A 55 17.32 18.94 24.70
N SER A 56 16.67 18.65 25.81
CA SER A 56 16.50 19.62 26.91
C SER A 56 17.23 19.21 28.18
N TYR A 57 17.57 17.94 28.37
CA TYR A 57 18.10 17.38 29.61
C TYR A 57 19.27 16.44 29.38
N LYS A 58 20.16 16.33 30.38
CA LYS A 58 21.15 15.23 30.42
C LYS A 58 20.45 13.91 30.80
N VAL A 59 20.30 13.02 29.86
CA VAL A 59 19.58 11.76 30.06
C VAL A 59 20.49 10.67 30.61
N LYS A 60 20.01 9.96 31.66
CA LYS A 60 20.73 8.82 32.25
C LYS A 60 20.36 7.52 31.53
N PHE A 61 21.28 6.54 31.45
CA PHE A 61 21.03 5.23 30.85
C PHE A 61 19.84 4.46 31.48
N GLY A 62 19.50 4.76 32.75
CA GLY A 62 18.31 4.19 33.38
C GLY A 62 16.99 4.46 32.64
N ARG A 63 16.95 5.46 31.75
CA ARG A 63 15.78 5.75 30.89
C ARG A 63 15.49 4.65 29.85
N LEU A 64 16.44 3.75 29.56
CA LEU A 64 16.18 2.57 28.76
C LEU A 64 15.07 1.65 29.32
N LYS A 65 14.80 1.75 30.63
CA LYS A 65 13.68 1.03 31.26
C LYS A 65 12.31 1.71 31.06
N TYR A 66 12.26 2.88 30.40
CA TYR A 66 11.04 3.67 30.23
C TYR A 66 9.86 2.85 29.70
N ALA A 67 10.03 2.19 28.56
CA ALA A 67 8.96 1.43 27.93
C ALA A 67 8.58 0.13 28.69
N PHE A 68 9.39 -0.31 29.65
CA PHE A 68 9.15 -1.52 30.46
C PHE A 68 8.38 -1.24 31.75
N ASN A 69 7.82 -0.04 31.91
CA ASN A 69 6.97 0.28 33.04
C ASN A 69 5.66 -0.53 32.95
N LYS A 70 5.28 -1.19 34.03
CA LYS A 70 4.09 -2.07 34.13
C LYS A 70 2.79 -1.39 33.68
N GLU A 71 2.67 -0.07 33.91
CA GLU A 71 1.46 0.69 33.64
C GLU A 71 1.12 0.77 32.16
N TYR A 72 2.11 0.86 31.28
CA TYR A 72 1.88 1.07 29.84
C TYR A 72 2.66 0.11 28.92
N TYR A 73 3.46 -0.80 29.48
CA TYR A 73 4.24 -1.76 28.70
C TYR A 73 3.39 -2.56 27.69
N LEU A 74 2.27 -3.13 28.16
CA LEU A 74 1.37 -3.88 27.28
C LEU A 74 0.76 -3.03 26.16
N ASN A 75 0.49 -1.75 26.45
CA ASN A 75 -0.02 -0.84 25.41
C ASN A 75 1.06 -0.53 24.37
N ILE A 76 2.30 -0.35 24.80
CA ILE A 76 3.45 -0.19 23.90
C ILE A 76 3.60 -1.43 23.00
N VAL A 77 3.65 -2.63 23.60
CA VAL A 77 3.76 -3.89 22.84
C VAL A 77 2.63 -4.02 21.82
N LYS A 78 1.37 -3.78 22.22
CA LYS A 78 0.23 -3.79 21.30
C LYS A 78 0.40 -2.76 20.16
N SER A 79 0.86 -1.56 20.48
CA SER A 79 1.04 -0.49 19.50
C SER A 79 2.08 -0.82 18.46
N VAL A 80 3.19 -1.45 18.88
CA VAL A 80 4.26 -1.83 17.95
C VAL A 80 3.88 -3.07 17.13
N ILE A 81 3.18 -4.04 17.70
CA ILE A 81 2.60 -5.16 16.91
C ILE A 81 1.68 -4.61 15.82
N VAL A 82 0.77 -3.72 16.18
CA VAL A 82 -0.14 -3.10 15.18
C VAL A 82 0.68 -2.38 14.11
N LEU A 83 1.70 -1.62 14.48
CA LEU A 83 2.60 -0.94 13.54
C LEU A 83 3.29 -1.94 12.58
N ASP A 84 3.88 -3.02 13.12
CA ASP A 84 4.58 -4.03 12.33
C ASP A 84 3.62 -4.77 11.39
N VAL A 85 2.42 -5.13 11.84
CA VAL A 85 1.37 -5.73 10.98
C VAL A 85 0.99 -4.79 9.85
N TYR A 86 0.75 -3.50 10.14
CA TYR A 86 0.40 -2.54 9.09
C TYR A 86 1.55 -2.30 8.10
N LYS A 87 2.80 -2.23 8.59
CA LYS A 87 3.97 -2.13 7.70
C LYS A 87 4.10 -3.36 6.82
N PHE A 88 3.93 -4.56 7.38
CA PHE A 88 3.96 -5.82 6.63
C PHE A 88 2.89 -5.85 5.54
N LEU A 89 1.63 -5.56 5.86
CA LEU A 89 0.54 -5.54 4.89
C LEU A 89 0.81 -4.55 3.74
N TRP A 90 1.36 -3.38 4.05
CA TRP A 90 1.71 -2.41 3.01
C TRP A 90 2.97 -2.81 2.22
N SER A 91 3.90 -3.55 2.80
CA SER A 91 5.09 -4.03 2.09
C SER A 91 4.74 -4.99 0.94
N LEU A 92 3.62 -5.71 1.04
CA LEU A 92 3.10 -6.56 -0.04
C LEU A 92 2.79 -5.76 -1.32
N THR A 93 2.65 -4.45 -1.23
CA THR A 93 2.32 -3.56 -2.36
C THR A 93 3.54 -2.84 -2.95
N LEU A 94 4.77 -3.16 -2.55
CA LEU A 94 6.02 -2.49 -2.93
C LEU A 94 5.95 -0.96 -2.76
N ILE A 95 5.30 -0.25 -3.70
CA ILE A 95 5.14 1.22 -3.67
C ILE A 95 4.43 1.68 -2.39
N GLY A 96 3.35 0.99 -2.00
CA GLY A 96 2.63 1.28 -0.75
C GLY A 96 3.50 1.08 0.47
N GLY A 97 4.35 0.07 0.49
CA GLY A 97 5.33 -0.18 1.54
C GLY A 97 6.27 1.01 1.73
N ILE A 98 6.85 1.53 0.65
CA ILE A 98 7.73 2.70 0.68
C ILE A 98 6.98 3.93 1.21
N VAL A 99 5.85 4.28 0.62
CA VAL A 99 5.05 5.47 1.02
C VAL A 99 4.59 5.37 2.49
N LYS A 100 4.20 4.19 2.94
CA LYS A 100 3.70 3.97 4.31
C LYS A 100 4.83 3.86 5.33
N SER A 101 6.02 3.42 4.96
CA SER A 101 7.19 3.49 5.84
C SER A 101 7.44 4.93 6.29
N TYR A 102 7.37 5.89 5.38
CA TYR A 102 7.45 7.31 5.69
C TYR A 102 6.24 7.83 6.47
N SER A 103 5.03 7.36 6.13
CA SER A 103 3.80 7.77 6.84
C SER A 103 3.79 7.35 8.31
N TYR A 104 4.46 6.25 8.67
CA TYR A 104 4.53 5.71 10.02
C TYR A 104 5.84 6.04 10.74
N ARG A 105 6.68 6.91 10.18
CA ARG A 105 8.00 7.24 10.72
C ARG A 105 7.94 7.85 12.12
N MET A 106 6.92 8.63 12.42
CA MET A 106 6.77 9.32 13.70
C MET A 106 6.12 8.48 14.80
N VAL A 107 5.63 7.27 14.52
CA VAL A 107 4.89 6.44 15.48
C VAL A 107 5.68 6.19 16.76
N ASN A 108 6.97 5.86 16.64
CA ASN A 108 7.80 5.58 17.80
C ASN A 108 7.97 6.81 18.71
N PHE A 109 8.12 8.00 18.13
CA PHE A 109 8.19 9.25 18.88
C PHE A 109 6.86 9.60 19.56
N ILE A 110 5.73 9.40 18.87
CA ILE A 110 4.38 9.60 19.41
C ILE A 110 4.13 8.69 20.62
N ILE A 111 4.47 7.40 20.52
CA ILE A 111 4.34 6.44 21.62
C ILE A 111 5.31 6.79 22.75
N ALA A 112 6.51 7.28 22.44
CA ALA A 112 7.49 7.72 23.42
C ALA A 112 7.02 8.97 24.18
N GLU A 113 6.23 9.86 23.56
CA GLU A 113 5.60 11.01 24.20
C GLU A 113 4.35 10.61 25.02
N ASP A 114 3.40 9.89 24.42
CA ASP A 114 2.19 9.38 25.09
C ASP A 114 2.13 7.84 25.00
N PRO A 115 2.70 7.11 25.99
CA PRO A 115 2.71 5.64 25.97
C PRO A 115 1.34 5.00 26.21
N LYS A 116 0.33 5.80 26.62
CA LYS A 116 -1.06 5.37 26.83
C LYS A 116 -1.93 5.56 25.59
N ILE A 117 -1.41 6.17 24.53
CA ILE A 117 -2.14 6.39 23.27
C ILE A 117 -2.63 5.06 22.69
N LYS A 118 -3.88 5.03 22.20
CA LYS A 118 -4.40 3.83 21.50
C LYS A 118 -3.61 3.55 20.23
N PRO A 119 -3.27 2.28 19.92
CA PRO A 119 -2.42 1.91 18.77
C PRO A 119 -2.83 2.56 17.45
N LEU A 120 -4.11 2.47 17.08
CA LEU A 120 -4.63 3.04 15.83
C LEU A 120 -4.59 4.58 15.80
N ASN A 121 -4.70 5.22 16.98
CA ASN A 121 -4.58 6.67 17.08
C ASN A 121 -3.14 7.13 16.83
N ALA A 122 -2.14 6.40 17.36
CA ALA A 122 -0.73 6.68 17.11
C ALA A 122 -0.39 6.58 15.61
N LEU A 123 -0.86 5.51 14.93
CA LEU A 123 -0.68 5.35 13.50
C LEU A 123 -1.38 6.47 12.70
N THR A 124 -2.61 6.81 13.09
CA THR A 124 -3.39 7.87 12.43
C THR A 124 -2.74 9.23 12.61
N LEU A 125 -2.24 9.51 13.81
CA LEU A 125 -1.55 10.75 14.13
C LEU A 125 -0.25 10.89 13.34
N SER A 126 0.62 9.85 13.35
CA SER A 126 1.84 9.83 12.54
C SER A 126 1.55 10.04 11.06
N ARG A 127 0.55 9.34 10.52
CA ARG A 127 0.15 9.46 9.12
C ARG A 127 -0.31 10.87 8.76
N LYS A 128 -1.02 11.52 9.66
CA LYS A 128 -1.45 12.91 9.49
C LYS A 128 -0.28 13.89 9.59
N MET A 129 0.56 13.78 10.61
CA MET A 129 1.77 14.60 10.75
C MET A 129 2.69 14.52 9.53
N MET A 130 2.87 13.33 8.99
CA MET A 130 3.74 13.07 7.83
C MET A 130 3.09 13.39 6.48
N ASN A 131 1.80 13.79 6.47
CA ASN A 131 1.19 14.26 5.23
C ASN A 131 1.94 15.54 4.78
N HIS A 132 2.17 15.72 3.48
CA HIS A 132 3.03 16.77 2.88
C HIS A 132 4.54 16.69 3.21
N TYR A 133 4.95 16.02 4.29
CA TYR A 133 6.36 15.98 4.73
C TYR A 133 7.09 14.68 4.38
N LYS A 134 6.45 13.74 3.66
CA LYS A 134 7.08 12.45 3.29
C LYS A 134 8.29 12.66 2.38
N MET A 135 8.23 13.62 1.46
CA MET A 135 9.35 13.97 0.60
C MET A 135 10.52 14.54 1.40
N ASN A 136 10.25 15.37 2.41
CA ASN A 136 11.27 15.90 3.30
C ASN A 136 11.98 14.77 4.05
N ALA A 137 11.22 13.80 4.59
CA ALA A 137 11.79 12.63 5.24
C ALA A 137 12.62 11.77 4.26
N PHE A 138 12.16 11.60 3.02
CA PHE A 138 12.94 10.93 1.97
C PHE A 138 14.24 11.66 1.68
N LEU A 139 14.22 12.99 1.58
CA LEU A 139 15.42 13.81 1.38
C LEU A 139 16.39 13.73 2.57
N ILE A 140 15.88 13.64 3.81
CA ILE A 140 16.70 13.34 4.98
C ILE A 140 17.39 11.98 4.80
N ASP A 141 16.65 10.90 4.51
CA ASP A 141 17.24 9.58 4.32
C ASP A 141 18.26 9.57 3.17
N LEU A 142 17.98 10.30 2.08
CA LEU A 142 18.92 10.45 0.95
C LEU A 142 20.20 11.19 1.36
N SER A 143 20.12 12.22 2.22
CA SER A 143 21.30 12.94 2.73
C SER A 143 22.21 12.04 3.57
N PHE A 144 21.65 11.00 4.19
CA PHE A 144 22.40 10.00 4.95
C PHE A 144 22.95 8.84 4.10
N LEU A 145 22.68 8.82 2.77
CA LEU A 145 23.12 7.70 1.91
C LEU A 145 24.64 7.48 1.98
N GLY A 146 25.43 8.55 1.90
CA GLY A 146 26.89 8.48 2.01
C GLY A 146 27.38 7.94 3.36
N TRP A 147 26.74 8.36 4.45
CA TRP A 147 26.99 7.85 5.80
C TRP A 147 26.63 6.38 5.94
N ASN A 148 25.55 5.93 5.32
CA ASN A 148 25.16 4.52 5.31
C ASN A 148 26.16 3.65 4.50
N ILE A 149 26.68 4.16 3.39
CA ILE A 149 27.76 3.49 2.65
C ILE A 149 29.01 3.37 3.54
N LEU A 150 29.41 4.44 4.23
CA LEU A 150 30.54 4.40 5.17
C LEU A 150 30.30 3.38 6.29
N ARG A 151 29.09 3.29 6.82
CA ARG A 151 28.70 2.27 7.81
C ARG A 151 28.90 0.84 7.30
N ILE A 152 28.52 0.57 6.04
CA ILE A 152 28.73 -0.75 5.41
C ILE A 152 30.24 -1.03 5.25
N LEU A 153 31.00 -0.07 4.72
CA LEU A 153 32.45 -0.20 4.50
C LEU A 153 33.24 -0.43 5.80
N THR A 154 32.76 0.13 6.92
CA THR A 154 33.39 -0.03 8.24
C THR A 154 32.81 -1.20 9.05
N ILE A 155 32.05 -2.11 8.42
CA ILE A 155 31.41 -3.26 9.09
C ILE A 155 30.58 -2.81 10.32
N GLY A 156 29.90 -1.65 10.20
CA GLY A 156 29.03 -1.10 11.25
C GLY A 156 29.72 -0.17 12.26
N ILE A 157 31.05 -0.08 12.32
CA ILE A 157 31.76 0.75 13.32
C ILE A 157 31.35 2.24 13.19
N ALA A 158 31.25 2.76 11.96
CA ALA A 158 30.79 4.12 11.75
C ALA A 158 29.36 4.38 12.28
N GLY A 159 28.56 3.33 12.49
CA GLY A 159 27.21 3.44 13.08
C GLY A 159 27.21 4.07 14.47
N ILE A 160 28.29 3.92 15.25
CA ILE A 160 28.40 4.53 16.58
C ILE A 160 28.23 6.06 16.51
N LEU A 161 28.70 6.68 15.44
CA LEU A 161 28.59 8.13 15.19
C LEU A 161 27.37 8.49 14.34
N VAL A 162 27.09 7.68 13.33
CA VAL A 162 26.04 7.94 12.36
C VAL A 162 24.64 7.77 12.96
N ASP A 163 24.42 6.71 13.77
CA ASP A 163 23.10 6.41 14.32
C ASP A 163 22.59 7.50 15.31
N PRO A 164 23.41 8.05 16.23
CA PRO A 164 23.01 9.19 17.03
C PRO A 164 22.67 10.42 16.19
N TYR A 165 23.49 10.76 15.20
CA TYR A 165 23.25 11.91 14.33
C TYR A 165 21.95 11.75 13.53
N TYR A 166 21.71 10.57 12.94
CA TYR A 166 20.49 10.26 12.23
C TYR A 166 19.25 10.37 13.13
N ASN A 167 19.29 9.79 14.34
CA ASN A 167 18.19 9.84 15.27
C ASN A 167 17.91 11.27 15.76
N PHE A 168 18.93 12.07 16.03
CA PHE A 168 18.75 13.48 16.36
C PHE A 168 18.12 14.28 15.25
N THR A 169 18.50 14.07 14.00
CA THR A 169 17.86 14.71 12.84
C THR A 169 16.36 14.41 12.80
N TYR A 170 15.97 13.17 13.07
CA TYR A 170 14.56 12.80 13.15
C TYR A 170 13.83 13.33 14.40
N VAL A 171 14.52 13.53 15.50
CA VAL A 171 13.98 14.22 16.68
C VAL A 171 13.65 15.67 16.34
N GLU A 172 14.58 16.41 15.73
CA GLU A 172 14.34 17.79 15.30
C GLU A 172 13.17 17.87 14.31
N PHE A 173 13.11 16.92 13.37
CA PHE A 173 12.01 16.84 12.43
C PHE A 173 10.66 16.55 13.14
N TYR A 174 10.66 15.66 14.13
CA TYR A 174 9.47 15.40 14.96
C TYR A 174 9.01 16.65 15.72
N TYR A 175 9.93 17.39 16.33
CA TYR A 175 9.60 18.64 17.05
C TYR A 175 8.97 19.69 16.13
N LEU A 176 9.49 19.83 14.90
CA LEU A 176 8.93 20.75 13.90
C LEU A 176 7.49 20.31 13.54
N LEU A 177 7.28 19.06 13.18
CA LEU A 177 5.97 18.53 12.81
C LEU A 177 4.97 18.65 13.96
N ARG A 178 5.40 18.35 15.19
CA ARG A 178 4.60 18.46 16.40
C ARG A 178 4.15 19.90 16.65
N LYS A 179 5.06 20.84 16.54
CA LYS A 179 4.78 22.27 16.70
C LYS A 179 3.73 22.74 15.69
N ASP A 180 3.90 22.42 14.42
CA ASP A 180 2.95 22.79 13.37
C ASP A 180 1.60 22.13 13.59
N TYR A 181 1.57 20.85 13.99
CA TYR A 181 0.34 20.11 14.24
C TYR A 181 -0.49 20.70 15.39
N ILE A 182 0.17 21.12 16.47
CA ILE A 182 -0.47 21.79 17.62
C ILE A 182 -1.00 23.15 17.19
N LYS A 183 -0.19 23.96 16.50
CA LYS A 183 -0.56 25.32 16.07
C LYS A 183 -1.74 25.37 15.11
N ILE A 184 -1.89 24.32 14.27
CA ILE A 184 -3.05 24.18 13.37
C ILE A 184 -4.31 23.76 14.13
N GLY A 185 -4.19 23.23 15.36
CA GLY A 185 -5.32 22.74 16.17
C GLY A 185 -5.98 21.48 15.59
N LEU A 186 -5.20 20.57 14.99
CA LEU A 186 -5.71 19.36 14.37
C LEU A 186 -6.16 18.33 15.41
N LYS A 187 -7.08 17.44 14.99
CA LYS A 187 -7.63 16.37 15.83
C LYS A 187 -6.51 15.50 16.43
N TYR A 188 -6.53 15.27 17.71
CA TYR A 188 -5.54 14.61 18.56
C TYR A 188 -4.32 15.47 18.92
N SER A 189 -4.30 16.78 18.62
CA SER A 189 -3.23 17.67 19.11
C SER A 189 -3.20 17.77 20.65
N GLU A 190 -4.34 17.49 21.32
CA GLU A 190 -4.46 17.37 22.76
C GLU A 190 -3.62 16.22 23.36
N LYS A 191 -3.18 15.26 22.54
CA LYS A 191 -2.31 14.16 22.98
C LYS A 191 -0.85 14.58 23.15
N PHE A 192 -0.47 15.72 22.60
CA PHE A 192 0.85 16.30 22.74
C PHE A 192 0.90 17.22 23.97
N ASN A 193 0.83 16.65 25.16
CA ASN A 193 0.79 17.41 26.42
C ASN A 193 1.85 16.98 27.44
N ASP A 194 2.92 16.34 27.01
CA ASP A 194 4.03 15.97 27.88
C ASP A 194 4.85 17.20 28.27
N HIS A 195 4.59 17.72 29.49
CA HIS A 195 5.27 18.90 30.04
C HIS A 195 6.78 18.66 30.25
N VAL A 196 7.21 17.42 30.47
CA VAL A 196 8.64 17.11 30.65
C VAL A 196 9.43 17.36 29.38
N LEU A 197 8.82 17.10 28.23
CA LEU A 197 9.47 17.29 26.94
C LEU A 197 9.35 18.73 26.40
N PHE A 198 8.26 19.44 26.78
CA PHE A 198 7.81 20.62 26.04
C PHE A 198 7.29 21.74 26.94
N ASP A 199 8.03 22.07 28.00
CA ASP A 199 7.62 23.10 29.01
C ASP A 199 7.28 24.47 28.41
N ASN A 200 7.78 24.81 27.22
CA ASN A 200 7.64 26.13 26.60
C ASN A 200 6.95 26.11 25.24
N VAL A 201 6.05 25.16 24.96
CA VAL A 201 5.31 25.20 23.70
C VAL A 201 4.21 26.24 23.78
N ASN A 202 4.39 27.36 23.09
CA ASN A 202 3.33 28.29 22.82
C ASN A 202 2.23 27.57 22.00
N ARG A 203 1.07 27.34 22.66
CA ARG A 203 -0.11 26.68 22.07
C ARG A 203 -1.02 27.66 21.35
N GLU A 204 -0.61 28.93 21.23
CA GLU A 204 -1.39 29.90 20.47
C GLU A 204 -1.55 29.44 19.02
N ILE A 205 -2.79 29.36 18.59
CA ILE A 205 -3.14 29.12 17.21
C ILE A 205 -2.78 30.38 16.43
N TYR A 206 -2.11 30.22 15.29
CA TYR A 206 -1.85 31.35 14.39
C TYR A 206 -3.17 31.94 13.87
N TYR A 207 -3.38 33.25 14.10
CA TYR A 207 -4.45 33.99 13.47
C TYR A 207 -3.91 35.27 12.84
N PRO A 208 -4.11 35.47 11.52
CA PRO A 208 -4.67 34.52 10.57
C PRO A 208 -3.72 33.33 10.36
N VAL A 209 -4.30 32.16 10.11
CA VAL A 209 -3.52 30.95 9.81
C VAL A 209 -2.74 31.19 8.50
N PRO A 210 -1.41 31.02 8.46
CA PRO A 210 -0.66 31.16 7.22
C PRO A 210 -1.21 30.30 6.09
N GLU A 211 -1.24 30.81 4.87
CA GLU A 211 -1.86 30.13 3.70
C GLU A 211 -1.37 28.69 3.51
N TYR A 212 -0.08 28.42 3.71
CA TYR A 212 0.46 27.08 3.61
C TYR A 212 -0.10 26.12 4.68
N LEU A 213 -0.37 26.62 5.89
CA LEU A 213 -0.99 25.86 6.96
C LEU A 213 -2.48 25.63 6.73
N GLU A 214 -3.19 26.63 6.16
CA GLU A 214 -4.58 26.45 5.74
C GLU A 214 -4.71 25.41 4.62
N LYS A 215 -3.78 25.41 3.68
CA LYS A 215 -3.72 24.39 2.65
C LYS A 215 -3.50 23.00 3.26
N ILE A 216 -2.55 22.87 4.20
CA ILE A 216 -2.30 21.65 4.94
C ILE A 216 -3.57 21.23 5.70
N LYS A 217 -4.23 22.14 6.42
CA LYS A 217 -5.46 21.86 7.15
C LYS A 217 -6.57 21.36 6.23
N ARG A 218 -6.82 22.04 5.11
CA ARG A 218 -7.79 21.59 4.09
C ARG A 218 -7.49 20.19 3.58
N ASP A 219 -6.22 19.88 3.30
CA ASP A 219 -5.81 18.55 2.83
C ASP A 219 -5.95 17.47 3.91
N TYR A 220 -5.84 17.83 5.21
CA TYR A 220 -6.13 16.91 6.32
C TYR A 220 -7.63 16.67 6.53
N GLU A 221 -8.44 17.70 6.41
CA GLU A 221 -9.89 17.61 6.56
C GLU A 221 -10.52 16.90 5.36
N ASN A 222 -9.99 17.15 4.16
CA ASN A 222 -10.39 16.50 2.91
C ASN A 222 -9.53 15.26 2.62
N THR A 223 -9.58 14.26 3.49
CA THR A 223 -8.84 12.99 3.33
C THR A 223 -9.22 12.29 2.02
N TYR A 224 -10.43 12.51 1.53
CA TYR A 224 -10.92 12.00 0.25
C TYR A 224 -11.44 13.18 -0.59
N PRO A 225 -10.76 13.50 -1.72
CA PRO A 225 -11.22 14.55 -2.62
C PRO A 225 -12.61 14.22 -3.15
N ASP A 226 -13.37 15.25 -3.48
CA ASP A 226 -14.67 15.04 -4.14
C ASP A 226 -14.45 14.50 -5.54
N PHE A 227 -15.01 13.33 -5.80
CA PHE A 227 -14.98 12.69 -7.09
C PHE A 227 -16.21 13.10 -7.90
N GLU A 228 -16.12 14.23 -8.63
CA GLU A 228 -17.07 14.57 -9.67
C GLU A 228 -17.19 13.44 -10.69
N PHE A 229 -18.33 13.36 -11.38
CA PHE A 229 -18.58 12.34 -12.41
C PHE A 229 -17.46 12.27 -13.46
N SER A 230 -16.98 13.40 -13.93
CA SER A 230 -15.88 13.49 -14.90
C SER A 230 -14.59 12.83 -14.41
N LYS A 231 -14.27 12.97 -13.12
CA LYS A 231 -13.09 12.33 -12.49
C LYS A 231 -13.26 10.81 -12.42
N ILE A 232 -14.47 10.32 -12.12
CA ILE A 232 -14.76 8.87 -12.03
C ILE A 232 -14.65 8.21 -13.41
N VAL A 233 -15.18 8.82 -14.46
CA VAL A 233 -15.08 8.29 -15.83
C VAL A 233 -13.64 8.25 -16.32
N LEU A 234 -12.86 9.33 -16.11
CA LEU A 234 -11.43 9.31 -16.45
C LEU A 234 -10.65 8.27 -15.62
N PHE A 235 -11.04 8.07 -14.38
CA PHE A 235 -10.46 7.05 -13.50
C PHE A 235 -10.73 5.64 -14.01
N PHE A 236 -11.95 5.39 -14.51
CA PHE A 236 -12.29 4.14 -15.18
C PHE A 236 -11.37 3.86 -16.37
N PHE A 237 -11.18 4.81 -17.27
CA PHE A 237 -10.28 4.64 -18.42
C PHE A 237 -8.82 4.44 -17.99
N PHE A 238 -8.35 5.25 -17.04
CA PHE A 238 -7.00 5.13 -16.51
C PHE A 238 -6.72 3.72 -15.99
N PHE A 239 -7.60 3.17 -15.15
CA PHE A 239 -7.41 1.84 -14.61
C PHE A 239 -7.67 0.72 -15.60
N SER A 240 -8.51 0.93 -16.61
CA SER A 240 -8.67 -0.01 -17.72
C SER A 240 -7.35 -0.17 -18.49
N ILE A 241 -6.63 0.93 -18.73
CA ILE A 241 -5.33 0.92 -19.40
C ILE A 241 -4.24 0.34 -18.48
N ILE A 242 -4.19 0.74 -17.21
CA ILE A 242 -3.22 0.19 -16.24
C ILE A 242 -3.41 -1.32 -16.07
N GLY A 243 -4.65 -1.80 -16.01
CA GLY A 243 -4.93 -3.24 -15.93
C GLY A 243 -4.45 -3.98 -17.17
N TRP A 244 -4.64 -3.42 -18.36
CA TRP A 244 -4.12 -3.98 -19.60
C TRP A 244 -2.58 -4.01 -19.61
N LEU A 245 -1.92 -2.91 -19.25
CA LEU A 245 -0.45 -2.85 -19.14
C LEU A 245 0.09 -3.89 -18.16
N TRP A 246 -0.58 -4.09 -17.03
CA TRP A 246 -0.21 -5.09 -16.03
C TRP A 246 -0.28 -6.51 -16.60
N GLU A 247 -1.36 -6.87 -17.28
CA GLU A 247 -1.53 -8.19 -17.90
C GLU A 247 -0.47 -8.43 -18.99
N VAL A 248 -0.27 -7.45 -19.86
CA VAL A 248 0.76 -7.54 -20.93
C VAL A 248 2.15 -7.71 -20.32
N PHE A 249 2.50 -6.90 -19.32
CA PHE A 249 3.78 -7.00 -18.63
C PHE A 249 3.96 -8.38 -17.97
N TYR A 250 2.92 -8.87 -17.29
CA TYR A 250 2.94 -10.19 -16.67
C TYR A 250 3.22 -11.29 -17.70
N PHE A 251 2.57 -11.27 -18.86
CA PHE A 251 2.77 -12.27 -19.91
C PHE A 251 4.16 -12.16 -20.57
N ILE A 252 4.67 -10.95 -20.76
CA ILE A 252 6.03 -10.74 -21.27
C ILE A 252 7.06 -11.34 -20.31
N VAL A 253 6.93 -11.06 -19.00
CA VAL A 253 7.89 -11.51 -17.99
C VAL A 253 7.82 -13.02 -17.74
N ILE A 254 6.61 -13.59 -17.66
CA ILE A 254 6.43 -14.99 -17.27
C ILE A 254 6.47 -15.94 -18.45
N LYS A 255 5.98 -15.53 -19.62
CA LYS A 255 5.87 -16.39 -20.83
C LYS A 255 6.78 -15.97 -21.98
N GLY A 256 7.49 -14.84 -21.86
CA GLY A 256 8.36 -14.32 -22.93
C GLY A 256 7.60 -13.89 -24.18
N GLN A 257 6.29 -13.67 -24.11
CA GLN A 257 5.42 -13.40 -25.25
C GLN A 257 4.56 -12.17 -25.00
N PHE A 258 4.40 -11.33 -26.01
CA PHE A 258 3.39 -10.28 -26.00
C PHE A 258 2.02 -10.91 -26.27
N VAL A 259 1.09 -10.71 -25.32
CA VAL A 259 -0.29 -11.19 -25.45
C VAL A 259 -1.22 -10.02 -25.21
N ASN A 260 -2.01 -9.62 -26.21
CA ASN A 260 -3.06 -8.63 -26.02
C ASN A 260 -4.28 -9.31 -25.37
N ARG A 261 -4.43 -9.12 -24.05
CA ARG A 261 -5.46 -9.77 -23.24
C ARG A 261 -6.78 -9.01 -23.25
N GLY A 262 -7.85 -9.75 -23.00
CA GLY A 262 -9.20 -9.20 -22.84
C GLY A 262 -10.08 -9.37 -24.07
N PHE A 263 -11.33 -8.95 -23.95
CA PHE A 263 -12.32 -9.01 -25.02
C PHE A 263 -12.10 -7.91 -26.08
N LEU A 264 -11.62 -6.75 -25.65
CA LEU A 264 -11.36 -5.60 -26.50
C LEU A 264 -9.98 -5.71 -27.17
N ARG A 265 -9.84 -5.11 -28.35
CA ARG A 265 -8.57 -5.13 -29.10
C ARG A 265 -7.67 -3.96 -28.73
N GLY A 266 -8.24 -2.87 -28.23
CA GLY A 266 -7.49 -1.73 -27.71
C GLY A 266 -6.82 -2.01 -26.36
N PRO A 267 -6.00 -1.07 -25.88
CA PRO A 267 -5.21 -1.23 -24.66
C PRO A 267 -6.05 -0.98 -23.40
N TRP A 268 -7.13 -1.72 -23.23
CA TRP A 268 -8.02 -1.59 -22.08
C TRP A 268 -8.63 -2.91 -21.63
N LEU A 269 -8.68 -3.05 -20.31
CA LEU A 269 -9.42 -4.10 -19.62
C LEU A 269 -10.49 -3.46 -18.73
N PRO A 270 -11.75 -3.33 -19.21
CA PRO A 270 -12.81 -2.63 -18.51
C PRO A 270 -13.09 -3.17 -17.09
N ILE A 271 -12.83 -4.44 -16.81
CA ILE A 271 -13.03 -5.03 -15.47
C ILE A 271 -12.23 -4.28 -14.40
N TYR A 272 -10.97 -3.90 -14.70
CA TYR A 272 -10.14 -3.13 -13.76
C TYR A 272 -10.67 -1.71 -13.57
N GLY A 273 -11.09 -1.08 -14.68
CA GLY A 273 -11.70 0.24 -14.64
C GLY A 273 -12.99 0.27 -13.83
N PHE A 274 -13.91 -0.67 -14.06
CA PHE A 274 -15.17 -0.79 -13.29
C PHE A 274 -14.91 -1.06 -11.82
N ALA A 275 -14.02 -2.01 -11.48
CA ALA A 275 -13.70 -2.32 -10.10
C ALA A 275 -13.19 -1.07 -9.37
N CYS A 276 -12.21 -0.36 -9.93
CA CYS A 276 -11.64 0.82 -9.32
C CYS A 276 -12.62 2.00 -9.26
N ALA A 277 -13.45 2.22 -10.28
CA ALA A 277 -14.48 3.25 -10.28
C ALA A 277 -15.55 2.99 -9.21
N LEU A 278 -16.01 1.75 -9.05
CA LEU A 278 -16.95 1.35 -8.00
C LEU A 278 -16.34 1.52 -6.60
N LEU A 279 -15.07 1.14 -6.41
CA LEU A 279 -14.37 1.35 -5.15
C LEU A 279 -14.31 2.83 -4.77
N ILE A 280 -14.04 3.72 -5.75
CA ILE A 280 -14.07 5.18 -5.51
C ILE A 280 -15.50 5.66 -5.18
N LEU A 281 -16.51 5.15 -5.86
CA LEU A 281 -17.91 5.48 -5.54
C LEU A 281 -18.27 5.11 -4.10
N PHE A 282 -17.76 3.99 -3.59
CA PHE A 282 -17.96 3.61 -2.18
C PHE A 282 -17.38 4.62 -1.20
N THR A 283 -16.33 5.38 -1.56
CA THR A 283 -15.79 6.43 -0.70
C THR A 283 -16.78 7.57 -0.45
N LYS A 284 -17.80 7.74 -1.30
CA LYS A 284 -18.86 8.74 -1.12
C LYS A 284 -19.83 8.39 0.02
N SER A 285 -20.01 7.11 0.33
CA SER A 285 -20.89 6.67 1.41
C SER A 285 -20.27 6.95 2.78
N LYS A 286 -20.99 7.66 3.65
CA LYS A 286 -20.56 7.93 5.05
C LYS A 286 -20.30 6.65 5.85
N LYS A 287 -21.10 5.59 5.63
CA LYS A 287 -20.95 4.28 6.31
C LYS A 287 -19.67 3.58 5.85
N LEU A 288 -19.45 3.48 4.54
CA LEU A 288 -18.27 2.83 3.97
C LEU A 288 -16.99 3.63 4.24
N ARG A 289 -17.07 4.97 4.30
CA ARG A 289 -15.94 5.82 4.67
C ARG A 289 -15.39 5.50 6.08
N LYS A 290 -16.24 5.07 7.03
CA LYS A 290 -15.77 4.58 8.34
C LYS A 290 -14.92 3.32 8.21
N LEU A 291 -15.29 2.41 7.32
CA LEU A 291 -14.54 1.18 7.02
C LEU A 291 -13.14 1.52 6.47
N LEU A 292 -13.06 2.56 5.62
CA LEU A 292 -11.82 3.03 5.03
C LEU A 292 -10.84 3.66 6.04
N ASN A 293 -11.25 3.94 7.26
CA ASN A 293 -10.35 4.39 8.33
C ASN A 293 -9.43 3.26 8.82
N SER A 294 -9.82 1.99 8.61
CA SER A 294 -9.01 0.82 8.93
C SER A 294 -8.49 0.18 7.64
N PRO A 295 -7.19 0.29 7.32
CA PRO A 295 -6.63 -0.34 6.12
C PRO A 295 -6.87 -1.86 6.05
N MET A 296 -6.86 -2.55 7.19
CA MET A 296 -7.12 -3.99 7.24
C MET A 296 -8.56 -4.32 6.84
N LEU A 297 -9.55 -3.62 7.41
CA LEU A 297 -10.96 -3.81 7.04
C LEU A 297 -11.20 -3.44 5.58
N THR A 298 -10.54 -2.38 5.10
CA THR A 298 -10.59 -1.97 3.70
C THR A 298 -10.03 -3.06 2.79
N PHE A 299 -8.88 -3.62 3.12
CA PHE A 299 -8.27 -4.72 2.37
C PHE A 299 -9.20 -5.94 2.29
N ILE A 300 -9.78 -6.37 3.43
CA ILE A 300 -10.72 -7.50 3.48
C ILE A 300 -11.96 -7.21 2.62
N PHE A 301 -12.54 -6.03 2.80
CA PHE A 301 -13.71 -5.62 2.02
C PHE A 301 -13.44 -5.62 0.52
N ILE A 302 -12.32 -5.04 0.08
CA ILE A 302 -11.93 -4.98 -1.33
C ILE A 302 -11.67 -6.38 -1.88
N THR A 303 -10.96 -7.22 -1.11
CA THR A 303 -10.69 -8.61 -1.51
C THR A 303 -12.00 -9.35 -1.80
N ILE A 304 -12.96 -9.31 -0.89
CA ILE A 304 -14.26 -9.94 -1.07
C ILE A 304 -15.01 -9.33 -2.26
N PHE A 305 -15.07 -8.01 -2.32
CA PHE A 305 -15.79 -7.28 -3.38
C PHE A 305 -15.23 -7.61 -4.78
N CYS A 306 -13.91 -7.54 -4.96
CA CYS A 306 -13.28 -7.84 -6.24
C CYS A 306 -13.42 -9.31 -6.63
N THR A 307 -13.37 -10.24 -5.65
CA THR A 307 -13.59 -11.67 -5.89
C THR A 307 -15.02 -11.93 -6.41
N ILE A 308 -16.01 -11.28 -5.81
CA ILE A 308 -17.41 -11.38 -6.27
C ILE A 308 -17.54 -10.80 -7.69
N LEU A 309 -16.94 -9.64 -7.94
CA LEU A 309 -16.99 -8.98 -9.25
C LEU A 309 -16.34 -9.85 -10.33
N GLU A 310 -15.16 -10.42 -10.05
CA GLU A 310 -14.43 -11.30 -10.96
C GLU A 310 -15.24 -12.57 -11.26
N TYR A 311 -15.85 -13.18 -10.24
CA TYR A 311 -16.68 -14.37 -10.41
C TYR A 311 -17.90 -14.08 -11.29
N ILE A 312 -18.63 -12.99 -11.00
CA ILE A 312 -19.82 -12.60 -11.80
C ILE A 312 -19.41 -12.30 -13.24
N THR A 313 -18.32 -11.55 -13.44
CA THR A 313 -17.84 -11.22 -14.79
C THR A 313 -17.49 -12.47 -15.59
N SER A 314 -16.74 -13.41 -14.99
CA SER A 314 -16.42 -14.69 -15.63
C SER A 314 -17.67 -15.50 -15.98
N TYR A 315 -18.63 -15.57 -15.06
CA TYR A 315 -19.88 -16.29 -15.28
C TYR A 315 -20.70 -15.69 -16.43
N VAL A 316 -20.87 -14.36 -16.41
CA VAL A 316 -21.65 -13.65 -17.44
C VAL A 316 -21.00 -13.79 -18.81
N ILE A 317 -19.69 -13.56 -18.92
CA ILE A 317 -18.99 -13.68 -20.20
C ILE A 317 -19.13 -15.08 -20.75
N GLU A 318 -18.85 -16.12 -19.98
CA GLU A 318 -18.95 -17.52 -20.43
C GLU A 318 -20.38 -17.88 -20.83
N LYS A 319 -21.40 -17.40 -20.10
CA LYS A 319 -22.81 -17.65 -20.43
C LYS A 319 -23.23 -17.05 -21.78
N TYR A 320 -22.72 -15.87 -22.13
CA TYR A 320 -23.12 -15.17 -23.36
C TYR A 320 -22.23 -15.46 -24.56
N THR A 321 -20.94 -15.74 -24.33
CA THR A 321 -19.94 -15.97 -25.41
C THR A 321 -19.60 -17.44 -25.61
N GLY A 322 -19.93 -18.31 -24.65
CA GLY A 322 -19.48 -19.70 -24.63
C GLY A 322 -17.97 -19.84 -24.34
N ILE A 323 -17.25 -18.75 -24.13
CA ILE A 323 -15.79 -18.72 -23.99
C ILE A 323 -15.40 -18.35 -22.56
N ARG A 324 -14.52 -19.16 -21.96
CA ARG A 324 -13.92 -18.90 -20.66
C ARG A 324 -12.58 -18.17 -20.88
N TYR A 325 -12.51 -16.88 -20.53
CA TYR A 325 -11.33 -16.03 -20.74
C TYR A 325 -10.17 -16.33 -19.78
N TRP A 326 -10.45 -16.96 -18.61
CA TRP A 326 -9.43 -17.43 -17.66
C TRP A 326 -9.96 -18.65 -16.89
N ASP A 327 -9.04 -19.53 -16.50
CA ASP A 327 -9.32 -20.71 -15.71
C ASP A 327 -8.27 -20.89 -14.60
N TYR A 328 -8.74 -20.87 -13.37
CA TYR A 328 -7.93 -21.05 -12.16
C TYR A 328 -8.16 -22.41 -11.48
N SER A 329 -8.74 -23.39 -12.17
CA SER A 329 -9.09 -24.71 -11.60
C SER A 329 -7.90 -25.42 -10.95
N LYS A 330 -6.67 -25.17 -11.43
CA LYS A 330 -5.42 -25.74 -10.88
C LYS A 330 -4.84 -24.96 -9.70
N LEU A 331 -5.43 -23.84 -9.30
CA LEU A 331 -4.90 -22.98 -8.25
C LEU A 331 -5.60 -23.25 -6.91
N PHE A 332 -4.84 -23.05 -5.82
CA PHE A 332 -5.31 -23.24 -4.46
C PHE A 332 -6.51 -22.36 -4.11
N MET A 333 -7.50 -22.93 -3.44
CA MET A 333 -8.75 -22.28 -3.04
C MET A 333 -9.44 -21.55 -4.22
N ASN A 334 -9.61 -22.26 -5.34
CA ASN A 334 -10.42 -21.75 -6.43
C ASN A 334 -11.91 -22.07 -6.21
N ILE A 335 -12.79 -21.24 -6.76
CA ILE A 335 -14.24 -21.46 -6.81
C ILE A 335 -14.64 -21.60 -8.27
N ASN A 336 -14.99 -22.82 -8.68
CA ASN A 336 -15.40 -23.20 -10.05
C ASN A 336 -14.36 -22.78 -11.12
N GLY A 337 -13.07 -22.68 -10.77
CA GLY A 337 -12.02 -22.19 -11.66
C GLY A 337 -12.11 -20.72 -12.07
N ARG A 338 -13.10 -19.96 -11.54
CA ARG A 338 -13.36 -18.56 -11.92
C ARG A 338 -12.57 -17.56 -11.12
N VAL A 339 -12.35 -17.85 -9.84
CA VAL A 339 -11.59 -17.04 -8.89
C VAL A 339 -10.68 -17.93 -8.06
N CYS A 340 -9.60 -17.39 -7.50
CA CYS A 340 -8.71 -18.12 -6.60
C CYS A 340 -8.13 -17.19 -5.54
N LEU A 341 -7.75 -17.75 -4.38
CA LEU A 341 -7.24 -16.97 -3.25
C LEU A 341 -6.08 -16.05 -3.63
N ARG A 342 -5.13 -16.56 -4.40
CA ARG A 342 -3.96 -15.78 -4.84
C ARG A 342 -4.37 -14.47 -5.54
N ASN A 343 -5.24 -14.56 -6.53
CA ASN A 343 -5.66 -13.39 -7.31
C ASN A 343 -6.56 -12.47 -6.48
N SER A 344 -7.45 -13.03 -5.65
CA SER A 344 -8.29 -12.25 -4.72
C SER A 344 -7.44 -11.39 -3.79
N VAL A 345 -6.34 -11.93 -3.24
CA VAL A 345 -5.40 -11.18 -2.41
C VAL A 345 -4.70 -10.08 -3.21
N PHE A 346 -4.26 -10.36 -4.44
CA PHE A 346 -3.65 -9.33 -5.30
C PHE A 346 -4.62 -8.19 -5.62
N PHE A 347 -5.89 -8.49 -5.89
CA PHE A 347 -6.91 -7.45 -6.08
C PHE A 347 -7.20 -6.66 -4.81
N GLY A 348 -7.18 -7.31 -3.64
CA GLY A 348 -7.28 -6.62 -2.35
C GLY A 348 -6.16 -5.61 -2.14
N VAL A 349 -4.92 -5.99 -2.47
CA VAL A 349 -3.73 -5.12 -2.42
C VAL A 349 -3.85 -3.98 -3.42
N GLY A 350 -4.12 -4.28 -4.69
CA GLY A 350 -4.25 -3.29 -5.77
C GLY A 350 -5.37 -2.28 -5.51
N GLY A 351 -6.54 -2.76 -5.07
CA GLY A 351 -7.66 -1.89 -4.73
C GLY A 351 -7.42 -1.03 -3.48
N SER A 352 -6.64 -1.54 -2.50
CA SER A 352 -6.20 -0.72 -1.37
C SER A 352 -5.27 0.40 -1.80
N LEU A 353 -4.32 0.13 -2.71
CA LEU A 353 -3.49 1.15 -3.34
C LEU A 353 -4.33 2.17 -4.12
N CYS A 354 -5.32 1.68 -4.86
CA CYS A 354 -6.26 2.51 -5.61
C CYS A 354 -6.96 3.51 -4.68
N ILE A 355 -7.53 3.06 -3.56
CA ILE A 355 -8.28 3.95 -2.64
C ILE A 355 -7.35 4.91 -1.88
N TYR A 356 -6.23 4.43 -1.34
CA TYR A 356 -5.45 5.22 -0.40
C TYR A 356 -4.38 6.10 -1.03
N ILE A 357 -3.90 5.76 -2.21
CA ILE A 357 -2.74 6.42 -2.82
C ILE A 357 -3.09 6.96 -4.21
N ILE A 358 -3.49 6.08 -5.13
CA ILE A 358 -3.63 6.44 -6.54
C ILE A 358 -4.87 7.32 -6.75
N GLY A 359 -6.01 6.94 -6.19
CA GLY A 359 -7.27 7.67 -6.36
C GLY A 359 -7.21 9.13 -5.90
N PRO A 360 -6.79 9.42 -4.65
CA PRO A 360 -6.64 10.79 -4.20
C PRO A 360 -5.62 11.60 -5.00
N SER A 361 -4.50 10.97 -5.42
CA SER A 361 -3.50 11.62 -6.27
C SER A 361 -4.04 11.94 -7.66
N PHE A 362 -4.71 10.96 -8.27
CA PHE A 362 -5.36 11.11 -9.58
C PHE A 362 -6.41 12.23 -9.57
N ALA A 363 -7.30 12.24 -8.57
CA ALA A 363 -8.36 13.24 -8.47
C ALA A 363 -7.80 14.67 -8.38
N ARG A 364 -6.74 14.88 -7.62
CA ARG A 364 -6.04 16.19 -7.50
C ARG A 364 -5.38 16.60 -8.82
N ASN A 365 -4.79 15.65 -9.55
CA ASN A 365 -4.14 15.98 -10.83
C ASN A 365 -5.15 16.23 -11.93
N VAL A 366 -6.24 15.47 -12.00
CA VAL A 366 -7.33 15.69 -12.96
C VAL A 366 -8.04 17.02 -12.69
N GLU A 367 -8.10 17.47 -11.43
CA GLU A 367 -8.71 18.77 -11.10
C GLU A 367 -7.99 19.96 -11.73
N LYS A 368 -6.68 19.85 -11.96
CA LYS A 368 -5.87 20.86 -12.65
C LYS A 368 -6.24 21.01 -14.14
N ILE A 369 -6.89 20.01 -14.72
CA ILE A 369 -7.31 20.02 -16.13
C ILE A 369 -8.63 20.79 -16.24
N PRO A 370 -8.75 21.78 -17.13
CA PRO A 370 -10.00 22.54 -17.35
C PRO A 370 -11.17 21.61 -17.66
N LYS A 371 -12.36 21.92 -17.14
CA LYS A 371 -13.58 21.09 -17.32
C LYS A 371 -13.87 20.78 -18.79
N LYS A 372 -13.74 21.76 -19.68
CA LYS A 372 -13.97 21.58 -21.13
C LYS A 372 -13.07 20.48 -21.73
N ILE A 373 -11.79 20.49 -21.39
CA ILE A 373 -10.81 19.49 -21.84
C ILE A 373 -11.15 18.11 -21.25
N ARG A 374 -11.55 18.03 -19.97
CA ARG A 374 -11.95 16.77 -19.35
C ARG A 374 -13.13 16.12 -20.08
N TYR A 375 -14.19 16.89 -20.39
CA TYR A 375 -15.35 16.37 -21.14
C TYR A 375 -14.99 15.98 -22.56
N PHE A 376 -14.15 16.75 -23.25
CA PHE A 376 -13.65 16.40 -24.58
C PHE A 376 -12.91 15.04 -24.54
N LEU A 377 -11.97 14.84 -23.59
CA LEU A 377 -11.24 13.59 -23.40
C LEU A 377 -12.19 12.42 -23.11
N ILE A 378 -13.21 12.64 -22.28
CA ILE A 378 -14.21 11.62 -21.94
C ILE A 378 -14.98 11.20 -23.19
N CYS A 379 -15.51 12.16 -23.97
CA CYS A 379 -16.23 11.86 -25.19
C CYS A 379 -15.37 11.10 -26.20
N MET A 380 -14.12 11.54 -26.39
CA MET A 380 -13.16 10.87 -27.26
C MET A 380 -12.90 9.42 -26.82
N LEU A 381 -12.60 9.20 -25.55
CA LEU A 381 -12.31 7.86 -25.00
C LEU A 381 -13.53 6.93 -25.06
N ILE A 382 -14.73 7.45 -24.75
CA ILE A 382 -15.98 6.67 -24.87
C ILE A 382 -16.21 6.28 -26.34
N THR A 383 -16.04 7.22 -27.28
CA THR A 383 -16.22 6.93 -28.71
C THR A 383 -15.27 5.83 -29.18
N ILE A 384 -13.96 5.95 -28.86
CA ILE A 384 -12.96 4.97 -29.28
C ILE A 384 -13.25 3.59 -28.66
N MET A 385 -13.56 3.52 -27.37
CA MET A 385 -13.89 2.26 -26.70
C MET A 385 -15.19 1.65 -27.24
N SER A 386 -16.19 2.46 -27.58
CA SER A 386 -17.45 1.97 -28.16
C SER A 386 -17.26 1.40 -29.58
N LEU A 387 -16.42 2.03 -30.38
CA LEU A 387 -16.04 1.52 -31.72
C LEU A 387 -15.27 0.20 -31.59
N ASP A 388 -14.31 0.13 -30.67
CA ASP A 388 -13.57 -1.10 -30.40
C ASP A 388 -14.48 -2.21 -29.89
N PHE A 389 -15.43 -1.89 -29.01
CA PHE A 389 -16.41 -2.86 -28.51
C PHE A 389 -17.30 -3.39 -29.63
N GLY A 390 -17.83 -2.50 -30.50
CA GLY A 390 -18.61 -2.91 -31.66
C GLY A 390 -17.82 -3.80 -32.61
N TYR A 391 -16.57 -3.44 -32.90
CA TYR A 391 -15.67 -4.27 -33.72
C TYR A 391 -15.38 -5.63 -33.10
N SER A 392 -15.14 -5.67 -31.79
CA SER A 392 -14.82 -6.90 -31.04
C SER A 392 -16.02 -7.86 -30.95
N ILE A 393 -17.26 -7.35 -30.93
CA ILE A 393 -18.48 -8.19 -31.00
C ILE A 393 -18.61 -8.86 -32.37
N ILE A 394 -18.34 -8.13 -33.44
CA ILE A 394 -18.44 -8.68 -34.81
C ILE A 394 -17.30 -9.67 -35.09
N ASN A 395 -16.12 -9.40 -34.56
CA ASN A 395 -14.91 -10.20 -34.76
C ASN A 395 -14.46 -10.84 -33.44
N LEU A 396 -15.25 -11.80 -32.94
CA LEU A 396 -14.93 -12.55 -31.72
C LEU A 396 -13.58 -13.25 -31.86
N HIS A 397 -12.78 -13.24 -30.80
CA HIS A 397 -11.54 -14.00 -30.70
C HIS A 397 -11.59 -14.96 -29.51
N THR A 398 -10.69 -15.93 -29.48
CA THR A 398 -10.71 -17.10 -28.56
C THR A 398 -10.50 -16.76 -27.07
N GLY A 399 -10.40 -15.50 -26.68
CA GLY A 399 -10.17 -15.11 -25.26
C GLY A 399 -8.74 -15.34 -24.76
N GLU A 400 -7.93 -16.14 -25.48
CA GLU A 400 -6.51 -16.34 -25.16
C GLU A 400 -5.66 -15.10 -25.44
N GLY A 401 -6.26 -14.13 -26.12
CA GLY A 401 -5.61 -12.91 -26.59
C GLY A 401 -4.91 -13.11 -27.94
N ILE A 402 -4.30 -12.02 -28.43
CA ILE A 402 -3.46 -12.06 -29.64
C ILE A 402 -2.07 -12.50 -29.20
N THR A 403 -1.76 -13.77 -29.38
CA THR A 403 -0.58 -14.43 -28.81
C THR A 403 0.73 -14.15 -29.55
N GLU A 404 0.68 -13.68 -30.82
CA GLU A 404 1.89 -13.40 -31.58
C GLU A 404 1.79 -12.11 -32.38
N VAL A 405 2.76 -11.22 -32.18
CA VAL A 405 3.01 -10.08 -33.09
C VAL A 405 3.20 -10.58 -34.53
N LYS A 406 3.81 -11.76 -34.72
CA LYS A 406 3.97 -12.42 -36.02
C LYS A 406 2.64 -12.85 -36.64
N GLN A 407 1.65 -13.31 -35.86
CA GLN A 407 0.35 -13.71 -36.41
C GLN A 407 -0.50 -12.47 -36.76
N ALA A 408 -0.47 -11.43 -35.93
CA ALA A 408 -1.11 -10.16 -36.26
C ALA A 408 -0.48 -9.55 -37.51
N TYR A 409 0.84 -9.58 -37.64
CA TYR A 409 1.54 -9.07 -38.83
C TYR A 409 1.27 -9.93 -40.07
N LYS A 410 1.25 -11.27 -39.97
CA LYS A 410 0.86 -12.17 -41.05
C LYS A 410 -0.61 -12.01 -41.48
N SER A 411 -1.55 -11.81 -40.53
CA SER A 411 -2.94 -11.54 -40.88
C SER A 411 -3.10 -10.16 -41.51
N TYR A 412 -2.35 -9.16 -41.06
CA TYR A 412 -2.28 -7.83 -41.69
C TYR A 412 -1.72 -7.90 -43.11
N LEU A 413 -0.61 -8.60 -43.31
CA LEU A 413 -0.02 -8.81 -44.66
C LEU A 413 -0.95 -9.61 -45.57
N LYS A 414 -1.64 -10.63 -45.08
CA LYS A 414 -2.61 -11.41 -45.84
C LYS A 414 -3.84 -10.57 -46.20
N TYR A 415 -4.29 -9.70 -45.32
CA TYR A 415 -5.40 -8.76 -45.56
C TYR A 415 -5.03 -7.67 -46.57
N PHE A 416 -3.84 -7.08 -46.46
CA PHE A 416 -3.34 -6.09 -47.43
C PHE A 416 -2.95 -6.75 -48.74
N GLY A 417 -2.32 -7.90 -48.74
CA GLY A 417 -1.99 -8.66 -49.94
C GLY A 417 -3.24 -9.01 -50.78
N SER A 418 -4.30 -9.50 -50.15
CA SER A 418 -5.57 -9.80 -50.82
C SER A 418 -6.31 -8.59 -51.35
N LYS A 419 -6.05 -7.39 -50.80
CA LYS A 419 -6.59 -6.13 -51.29
C LYS A 419 -5.79 -5.56 -52.44
N ILE A 420 -4.50 -5.77 -52.44
CA ILE A 420 -3.59 -5.37 -53.56
C ILE A 420 -3.85 -6.23 -54.76
N ASP A 421 -3.99 -7.57 -54.58
CA ASP A 421 -4.34 -8.48 -55.66
C ASP A 421 -5.72 -8.21 -56.29
N LYS A 422 -6.67 -7.66 -55.53
CA LYS A 422 -7.97 -7.22 -56.02
C LYS A 422 -7.95 -5.82 -56.70
N LEU A 423 -6.87 -5.05 -56.54
CA LEU A 423 -6.68 -3.76 -57.19
C LEU A 423 -5.83 -3.82 -58.44
N ILE A 424 -5.19 -4.98 -58.66
CA ILE A 424 -4.32 -5.25 -59.83
C ILE A 424 -5.03 -6.14 -60.87
N LEU A 425 -6.15 -6.78 -60.51
CA LEU A 425 -7.09 -7.46 -61.42
C LEU A 425 -8.28 -6.55 -61.70
#